data_4a06b4b52bd14949aa524354fb8e7687
#
_entry.id   4a06b4b52bd14949aa524354fb8e7687
#
_cell.length_a   1.000
_cell.length_b   1.000
_cell.length_c   1.000
_cell.angle_alpha   90.00
_cell.angle_beta   90.00
_cell.angle_gamma   90.00
#
_symmetry.space_group_name_H-M   'P 1'
#
loop_
_entity.id
_entity.type
_entity.pdbx_description
1 polymer ?
#
loop_
_entity_poly.entity_id
_entity_poly.type
_entity_poly.pdbx_seq_one_letter_code
_entity_poly.pdbx_strand_id
1 'polypeptide(L)'
;MRTVAVVQARVGSSRLPGKILERVGQRTILAHVLTLARRVPGVDAVAVTTTPDPADDAVLSVCYKMGVPWTRNQADLPGHPGRRDVLVGYLTAAAALGLADDDVVLRLTSDCPLLDPEVAGLVALECHRAREAFEVRDAYASNVHPPTFYDGCDAEAFTVGLLRAAARHAGPDQREHVTTWMWCDPRVTGVARSNVSCPNGEDHSAVKLSVDEPRDLERVRRVYARLRGVERPTWRDVLAAYREAYPGIAEARALEVYGAGAGALAAARTAFVAGVWSAVAAPCPYSDPALAAAWRLGLEDAVMQGYRSTGL
;
A
#
# COMPACT_ATOMS: atom_id res chain seq x y z
N MET A 1 5.62 11.82 19.56
CA MET A 1 5.44 11.37 18.15
C MET A 1 4.75 10.03 18.20
N ARG A 2 3.58 9.89 17.57
CA ARG A 2 2.75 8.68 17.55
C ARG A 2 2.71 8.10 16.15
N THR A 3 2.49 6.78 16.06
CA THR A 3 2.19 6.11 14.79
C THR A 3 0.79 5.53 14.87
N VAL A 4 -0.08 5.91 13.92
CA VAL A 4 -1.46 5.41 13.88
C VAL A 4 -1.74 4.73 12.56
N ALA A 5 -2.16 3.47 12.61
CA ALA A 5 -2.62 2.75 11.44
C ALA A 5 -4.05 3.23 11.06
N VAL A 6 -4.20 3.72 9.84
CA VAL A 6 -5.50 4.11 9.29
C VAL A 6 -5.85 3.17 8.14
N VAL A 7 -6.95 2.43 8.31
CA VAL A 7 -7.45 1.51 7.30
C VAL A 7 -8.58 2.19 6.53
N GLN A 8 -8.40 2.36 5.23
CA GLN A 8 -9.46 2.81 4.34
C GLN A 8 -10.38 1.64 4.00
N ALA A 9 -11.69 1.76 4.24
CA ALA A 9 -12.65 0.70 3.99
C ALA A 9 -13.95 1.25 3.39
N ARG A 10 -14.43 0.61 2.31
CA ARG A 10 -15.75 0.86 1.72
C ARG A 10 -16.33 -0.43 1.15
N VAL A 11 -17.64 -0.58 1.21
CA VAL A 11 -18.37 -1.73 0.64
C VAL A 11 -18.46 -1.64 -0.87
N GLY A 12 -18.53 -0.41 -1.41
CA GLY A 12 -18.67 -0.15 -2.84
C GLY A 12 -17.42 -0.46 -3.64
N SER A 13 -17.22 -1.72 -4.01
CA SER A 13 -16.21 -2.17 -4.97
C SER A 13 -16.90 -2.49 -6.31
N SER A 14 -16.37 -2.01 -7.43
CA SER A 14 -16.95 -2.26 -8.75
C SER A 14 -16.74 -3.71 -9.24
N ARG A 15 -15.59 -4.31 -8.92
CA ARG A 15 -15.21 -5.66 -9.37
C ARG A 15 -15.76 -6.78 -8.47
N LEU A 16 -15.89 -6.53 -7.18
CA LEU A 16 -16.45 -7.46 -6.19
C LEU A 16 -17.14 -6.66 -5.09
N PRO A 17 -18.44 -6.31 -5.28
CA PRO A 17 -19.21 -5.58 -4.27
C PRO A 17 -19.24 -6.30 -2.93
N GLY A 18 -19.01 -5.57 -1.84
CA GLY A 18 -18.97 -6.14 -0.51
C GLY A 18 -17.74 -6.98 -0.16
N LYS A 19 -16.70 -7.00 -1.01
CA LYS A 19 -15.52 -7.86 -0.84
C LYS A 19 -14.93 -7.85 0.58
N ILE A 20 -14.85 -6.69 1.23
CA ILE A 20 -14.27 -6.58 2.57
C ILE A 20 -15.09 -7.24 3.69
N LEU A 21 -16.37 -7.55 3.40
CA LEU A 21 -17.27 -8.28 4.30
C LEU A 21 -17.31 -9.78 4.01
N GLU A 22 -16.69 -10.21 2.90
CA GLU A 22 -16.52 -11.62 2.57
C GLU A 22 -15.64 -12.33 3.63
N ARG A 23 -15.94 -13.62 3.86
CA ARG A 23 -15.24 -14.40 4.88
C ARG A 23 -14.03 -15.12 4.32
N VAL A 24 -12.96 -15.05 5.09
CA VAL A 24 -11.77 -15.89 4.99
C VAL A 24 -11.65 -16.65 6.32
N GLY A 25 -11.91 -17.94 6.31
CA GLY A 25 -12.09 -18.70 7.54
C GLY A 25 -13.28 -18.17 8.37
N GLN A 26 -13.05 -17.86 9.62
CA GLN A 26 -14.11 -17.44 10.57
C GLN A 26 -14.37 -15.92 10.57
N ARG A 27 -13.52 -15.11 9.93
CA ARG A 27 -13.58 -13.64 9.99
C ARG A 27 -13.81 -13.03 8.61
N THR A 28 -14.38 -11.83 8.58
CA THR A 28 -14.43 -11.03 7.36
C THR A 28 -13.04 -10.52 7.00
N ILE A 29 -12.81 -10.19 5.74
CA ILE A 29 -11.54 -9.61 5.25
C ILE A 29 -11.19 -8.39 6.09
N LEU A 30 -12.12 -7.45 6.28
CA LEU A 30 -11.90 -6.27 7.12
C LEU A 30 -11.48 -6.64 8.55
N ALA A 31 -12.15 -7.64 9.16
CA ALA A 31 -11.81 -8.07 10.52
C ALA A 31 -10.41 -8.70 10.59
N HIS A 32 -9.94 -9.38 9.53
CA HIS A 32 -8.54 -9.83 9.44
C HIS A 32 -7.59 -8.64 9.42
N VAL A 33 -7.81 -7.69 8.51
CA VAL A 33 -6.95 -6.50 8.38
C VAL A 33 -6.87 -5.73 9.70
N LEU A 34 -8.01 -5.47 10.36
CA LEU A 34 -8.03 -4.76 11.65
C LEU A 34 -7.31 -5.53 12.77
N THR A 35 -7.42 -6.87 12.76
CA THR A 35 -6.68 -7.71 13.70
C THR A 35 -5.17 -7.62 13.46
N LEU A 36 -4.74 -7.65 12.20
CA LEU A 36 -3.34 -7.55 11.82
C LEU A 36 -2.79 -6.15 12.07
N ALA A 37 -3.54 -5.09 11.74
CA ALA A 37 -3.16 -3.70 12.01
C ALA A 37 -2.86 -3.43 13.50
N ARG A 38 -3.61 -4.06 14.41
CA ARG A 38 -3.36 -3.97 15.87
C ARG A 38 -2.11 -4.69 16.34
N ARG A 39 -1.55 -5.57 15.50
CA ARG A 39 -0.34 -6.33 15.80
C ARG A 39 0.92 -5.69 15.20
N VAL A 40 0.76 -4.63 14.43
CA VAL A 40 1.89 -3.93 13.82
C VAL A 40 2.77 -3.32 14.92
N PRO A 41 4.06 -3.68 14.98
CA PRO A 41 4.98 -3.10 15.94
C PRO A 41 5.09 -1.58 15.80
N GLY A 42 5.09 -0.87 16.93
CA GLY A 42 5.20 0.58 16.97
C GLY A 42 3.93 1.35 16.60
N VAL A 43 2.81 0.68 16.37
CA VAL A 43 1.50 1.33 16.16
C VAL A 43 0.80 1.56 17.50
N ASP A 44 0.49 2.82 17.81
CA ASP A 44 -0.17 3.24 19.06
C ASP A 44 -1.67 3.07 19.01
N ALA A 45 -2.28 3.19 17.81
CA ALA A 45 -3.73 3.05 17.62
C ALA A 45 -4.06 2.62 16.18
N VAL A 46 -5.26 2.06 16.02
CA VAL A 46 -5.84 1.71 14.71
C VAL A 46 -7.16 2.43 14.56
N ALA A 47 -7.40 3.02 13.39
CA ALA A 47 -8.67 3.64 13.04
C ALA A 47 -9.11 3.25 11.62
N VAL A 48 -10.39 3.44 11.34
CA VAL A 48 -10.96 3.23 10.00
C VAL A 48 -11.47 4.56 9.44
N THR A 49 -11.19 4.81 8.17
CA THR A 49 -11.88 5.86 7.40
C THR A 49 -12.79 5.22 6.36
N THR A 50 -14.05 5.65 6.30
CA THR A 50 -15.07 5.12 5.39
C THR A 50 -15.88 6.25 4.74
N THR A 51 -16.88 5.92 3.93
CA THR A 51 -17.69 6.92 3.23
C THR A 51 -19.03 7.16 3.96
N PRO A 52 -19.81 8.20 3.59
CA PRO A 52 -21.13 8.44 4.12
C PRO A 52 -22.20 7.53 3.49
N ASP A 53 -21.83 6.67 2.51
CA ASP A 53 -22.79 5.76 1.89
C ASP A 53 -23.46 4.86 2.96
N PRO A 54 -24.79 4.74 2.98
CA PRO A 54 -25.49 3.84 3.90
C PRO A 54 -25.02 2.39 3.82
N ALA A 55 -24.55 1.91 2.68
CA ALA A 55 -23.97 0.56 2.57
C ALA A 55 -22.74 0.38 3.47
N ASP A 56 -21.99 1.46 3.76
CA ASP A 56 -20.84 1.43 4.64
C ASP A 56 -21.19 1.37 6.14
N ASP A 57 -22.48 1.36 6.53
CA ASP A 57 -22.90 1.05 7.90
C ASP A 57 -22.45 -0.37 8.31
N ALA A 58 -22.29 -1.26 7.34
CA ALA A 58 -21.73 -2.58 7.59
C ALA A 58 -20.25 -2.52 8.03
N VAL A 59 -19.46 -1.56 7.52
CA VAL A 59 -18.09 -1.29 7.98
C VAL A 59 -18.11 -0.85 9.44
N LEU A 60 -19.02 0.08 9.78
CA LEU A 60 -19.16 0.59 11.15
C LEU A 60 -19.54 -0.52 12.12
N SER A 61 -20.40 -1.44 11.70
CA SER A 61 -20.79 -2.61 12.50
C SER A 61 -19.57 -3.50 12.85
N VAL A 62 -18.64 -3.68 11.91
CA VAL A 62 -17.38 -4.41 12.16
C VAL A 62 -16.51 -3.61 13.13
N CYS A 63 -16.34 -2.30 12.90
CA CYS A 63 -15.55 -1.42 13.75
C CYS A 63 -16.07 -1.41 15.20
N TYR A 64 -17.37 -1.28 15.38
CA TYR A 64 -18.03 -1.31 16.69
C TYR A 64 -17.76 -2.63 17.44
N LYS A 65 -17.98 -3.78 16.78
CA LYS A 65 -17.72 -5.11 17.36
C LYS A 65 -16.27 -5.32 17.75
N MET A 66 -15.36 -4.69 17.04
CA MET A 66 -13.93 -4.79 17.30
C MET A 66 -13.39 -3.67 18.21
N GLY A 67 -14.19 -2.68 18.60
CA GLY A 67 -13.75 -1.52 19.37
C GLY A 67 -12.68 -0.72 18.62
N VAL A 68 -12.86 -0.51 17.32
CA VAL A 68 -11.97 0.31 16.47
C VAL A 68 -12.66 1.63 16.20
N PRO A 69 -12.04 2.79 16.51
CA PRO A 69 -12.58 4.10 16.16
C PRO A 69 -12.67 4.25 14.64
N TRP A 70 -13.62 5.03 14.19
CA TRP A 70 -13.87 5.25 12.77
C TRP A 70 -14.30 6.68 12.48
N THR A 71 -14.09 7.11 11.24
CA THR A 71 -14.55 8.39 10.69
C THR A 71 -15.23 8.19 9.36
N ARG A 72 -16.16 9.10 9.01
CA ARG A 72 -16.78 9.17 7.68
C ARG A 72 -16.25 10.36 6.93
N ASN A 73 -15.73 10.10 5.74
CA ASN A 73 -15.28 11.13 4.83
C ASN A 73 -16.43 11.64 3.98
N GLN A 74 -16.84 12.88 4.19
CA GLN A 74 -17.93 13.54 3.47
C GLN A 74 -17.48 14.23 2.16
N ALA A 75 -16.18 14.42 1.96
CA ALA A 75 -15.66 15.23 0.88
C ALA A 75 -15.67 14.48 -0.46
N ASP A 76 -16.11 15.16 -1.50
CA ASP A 76 -15.92 14.75 -2.88
C ASP A 76 -14.62 15.34 -3.45
N LEU A 77 -14.08 14.70 -4.47
CA LEU A 77 -12.93 15.24 -5.22
C LEU A 77 -13.30 16.60 -5.83
N PRO A 78 -12.42 17.59 -5.75
CA PRO A 78 -12.67 18.90 -6.37
C PRO A 78 -13.04 18.79 -7.85
N GLY A 79 -14.20 19.33 -8.21
CA GLY A 79 -14.73 19.25 -9.57
C GLY A 79 -15.36 17.91 -9.98
N HIS A 80 -15.43 16.92 -9.08
CA HIS A 80 -15.96 15.58 -9.37
C HIS A 80 -17.01 15.14 -8.34
N PRO A 81 -18.24 15.68 -8.37
CA PRO A 81 -19.30 15.30 -7.45
C PRO A 81 -19.57 13.77 -7.49
N GLY A 82 -19.73 13.17 -6.32
CA GLY A 82 -19.93 11.72 -6.17
C GLY A 82 -18.65 10.86 -6.18
N ARG A 83 -17.49 11.41 -6.57
CA ARG A 83 -16.20 10.75 -6.39
C ARG A 83 -15.58 11.19 -5.05
N ARG A 84 -15.33 10.26 -4.17
CA ARG A 84 -14.80 10.56 -2.83
C ARG A 84 -13.33 10.98 -2.87
N ASP A 85 -13.03 12.05 -2.14
CA ASP A 85 -11.67 12.50 -1.88
C ASP A 85 -11.02 11.63 -0.80
N VAL A 86 -10.34 10.59 -1.22
CA VAL A 86 -9.77 9.60 -0.29
C VAL A 86 -8.73 10.23 0.64
N LEU A 87 -7.94 11.18 0.13
CA LEU A 87 -6.93 11.89 0.92
C LEU A 87 -7.56 12.63 2.10
N VAL A 88 -8.71 13.30 1.89
CA VAL A 88 -9.46 13.96 2.97
C VAL A 88 -9.96 12.97 4.01
N GLY A 89 -10.24 11.72 3.63
CA GLY A 89 -10.59 10.66 4.58
C GLY A 89 -9.48 10.41 5.62
N TYR A 90 -8.22 10.37 5.17
CA TYR A 90 -7.07 10.25 6.07
C TYR A 90 -6.86 11.51 6.94
N LEU A 91 -7.08 12.70 6.38
CA LEU A 91 -7.03 13.95 7.17
C LEU A 91 -8.10 13.98 8.25
N THR A 92 -9.33 13.54 7.91
CA THR A 92 -10.45 13.47 8.87
C THR A 92 -10.10 12.51 10.00
N ALA A 93 -9.52 11.35 9.69
CA ALA A 93 -9.07 10.39 10.70
C ALA A 93 -7.94 10.97 11.56
N ALA A 94 -6.93 11.61 10.96
CA ALA A 94 -5.85 12.24 11.69
C ALA A 94 -6.34 13.35 12.65
N ALA A 95 -7.27 14.19 12.18
CA ALA A 95 -7.88 15.24 13.00
C ALA A 95 -8.70 14.67 14.16
N ALA A 96 -9.53 13.66 13.91
CA ALA A 96 -10.37 13.01 14.94
C ALA A 96 -9.52 12.34 16.04
N LEU A 97 -8.32 11.89 15.69
CA LEU A 97 -7.36 11.28 16.62
C LEU A 97 -6.41 12.29 17.27
N GLY A 98 -6.54 13.58 16.95
CA GLY A 98 -5.71 14.66 17.47
C GLY A 98 -4.23 14.50 17.10
N LEU A 99 -3.93 14.05 15.88
CA LEU A 99 -2.56 13.87 15.42
C LEU A 99 -1.91 15.22 15.07
N ALA A 100 -0.68 15.41 15.54
CA ALA A 100 0.18 16.54 15.20
C ALA A 100 0.89 16.30 13.86
N ASP A 101 1.53 17.35 13.32
CA ASP A 101 2.21 17.29 12.02
C ASP A 101 3.35 16.26 11.97
N ASP A 102 4.02 16.03 13.10
CA ASP A 102 5.13 15.11 13.25
C ASP A 102 4.70 13.66 13.59
N ASP A 103 3.43 13.43 13.86
CA ASP A 103 2.89 12.07 13.99
C ASP A 103 2.86 11.37 12.62
N VAL A 104 2.91 10.04 12.62
CA VAL A 104 2.93 9.21 11.41
C VAL A 104 1.60 8.48 11.22
N VAL A 105 1.08 8.53 10.02
CA VAL A 105 -0.02 7.68 9.55
C VAL A 105 0.57 6.49 8.81
N LEU A 106 0.27 5.29 9.26
CA LEU A 106 0.48 4.05 8.53
C LEU A 106 -0.80 3.72 7.75
N ARG A 107 -0.74 3.86 6.43
CA ARG A 107 -1.83 3.55 5.51
C ARG A 107 -1.87 2.06 5.24
N LEU A 108 -3.01 1.45 5.51
CA LEU A 108 -3.32 0.06 5.18
C LEU A 108 -4.61 0.01 4.38
N THR A 109 -4.70 -0.92 3.43
CA THR A 109 -5.91 -1.14 2.64
C THR A 109 -6.74 -2.28 3.22
N SER A 110 -8.06 -2.20 3.09
CA SER A 110 -8.99 -3.14 3.74
C SER A 110 -9.15 -4.49 3.02
N ASP A 111 -8.43 -4.71 1.94
CA ASP A 111 -8.53 -5.88 1.05
C ASP A 111 -7.31 -6.82 1.12
N CYS A 112 -6.42 -6.61 2.09
CA CYS A 112 -5.18 -7.34 2.32
C CYS A 112 -5.25 -8.24 3.58
N PRO A 113 -6.05 -9.33 3.61
CA PRO A 113 -6.29 -10.13 4.82
C PRO A 113 -5.09 -10.98 5.24
N LEU A 114 -4.04 -11.04 4.44
CA LEU A 114 -2.78 -11.75 4.71
C LEU A 114 -1.59 -10.78 4.86
N LEU A 115 -1.86 -9.51 5.20
CA LEU A 115 -0.82 -8.55 5.55
C LEU A 115 0.10 -9.09 6.65
N ASP A 116 1.41 -8.88 6.50
CA ASP A 116 2.37 -9.17 7.57
C ASP A 116 2.56 -7.94 8.47
N PRO A 117 2.19 -8.00 9.76
CA PRO A 117 2.36 -6.89 10.69
C PRO A 117 3.82 -6.44 10.88
N GLU A 118 4.78 -7.37 10.83
CA GLU A 118 6.21 -7.04 10.99
C GLU A 118 6.71 -6.21 9.80
N VAL A 119 6.32 -6.58 8.58
CA VAL A 119 6.66 -5.80 7.37
C VAL A 119 6.03 -4.41 7.43
N ALA A 120 4.76 -4.30 7.82
CA ALA A 120 4.10 -3.01 7.99
C ALA A 120 4.77 -2.15 9.09
N GLY A 121 5.22 -2.80 10.18
CA GLY A 121 6.00 -2.15 11.24
C GLY A 121 7.35 -1.63 10.77
N LEU A 122 8.04 -2.39 9.90
CA LEU A 122 9.29 -1.92 9.27
C LEU A 122 9.06 -0.68 8.41
N VAL A 123 7.95 -0.60 7.66
CA VAL A 123 7.59 0.59 6.86
C VAL A 123 7.37 1.80 7.76
N ALA A 124 6.64 1.65 8.86
CA ALA A 124 6.43 2.71 9.83
C ALA A 124 7.75 3.18 10.47
N LEU A 125 8.59 2.23 10.89
CA LEU A 125 9.91 2.51 11.47
C LEU A 125 10.81 3.24 10.46
N GLU A 126 10.79 2.83 9.19
CA GLU A 126 11.61 3.43 8.14
C GLU A 126 11.21 4.88 7.86
N CYS A 127 9.91 5.22 7.96
CA CYS A 127 9.43 6.59 7.87
C CYS A 127 10.07 7.48 8.97
N HIS A 128 10.14 6.98 10.20
CA HIS A 128 10.81 7.69 11.30
C HIS A 128 12.32 7.83 11.06
N ARG A 129 12.98 6.72 10.68
CA ARG A 129 14.43 6.69 10.42
C ARG A 129 14.85 7.62 9.30
N ALA A 130 14.11 7.61 8.18
CA ALA A 130 14.40 8.49 7.05
C ALA A 130 14.28 9.96 7.46
N ARG A 131 13.27 10.32 8.22
CA ARG A 131 13.10 11.66 8.74
C ARG A 131 14.30 12.12 9.60
N GLU A 132 14.75 11.28 10.53
CA GLU A 132 15.88 11.56 11.39
C GLU A 132 17.20 11.62 10.60
N ALA A 133 17.45 10.62 9.73
CA ALA A 133 18.70 10.53 8.98
C ALA A 133 18.93 11.70 8.01
N PHE A 134 17.85 12.24 7.42
CA PHE A 134 17.90 13.36 6.50
C PHE A 134 17.62 14.72 7.16
N GLU A 135 17.40 14.74 8.49
CA GLU A 135 17.08 15.95 9.27
C GLU A 135 15.95 16.78 8.66
N VAL A 136 14.92 16.11 8.13
CA VAL A 136 13.76 16.75 7.51
C VAL A 136 12.51 16.63 8.38
N ARG A 137 11.55 17.55 8.16
CA ARG A 137 10.29 17.52 8.87
C ARG A 137 9.37 16.39 8.40
N ASP A 138 9.29 16.20 7.11
CA ASP A 138 8.33 15.31 6.47
C ASP A 138 9.02 14.12 5.81
N ALA A 139 8.41 12.96 5.96
CA ALA A 139 8.91 11.72 5.36
C ALA A 139 7.76 10.85 4.82
N TYR A 140 8.12 10.03 3.85
CA TYR A 140 7.31 8.97 3.27
C TYR A 140 8.14 7.68 3.20
N ALA A 141 7.55 6.57 3.60
CA ALA A 141 8.13 5.24 3.40
C ALA A 141 7.06 4.27 2.89
N SER A 142 7.47 3.27 2.13
CA SER A 142 6.57 2.24 1.61
C SER A 142 7.28 0.90 1.46
N ASN A 143 6.55 -0.15 1.10
CA ASN A 143 7.11 -1.39 0.56
C ASN A 143 6.58 -1.68 -0.86
N VAL A 144 5.97 -0.66 -1.49
CA VAL A 144 5.31 -0.78 -2.80
C VAL A 144 5.96 0.06 -3.90
N HIS A 145 7.02 0.80 -3.60
CA HIS A 145 7.72 1.65 -4.56
C HIS A 145 9.25 1.47 -4.50
N PRO A 146 9.81 0.40 -5.11
CA PRO A 146 9.22 -0.70 -5.87
C PRO A 146 8.64 -1.79 -4.96
N PRO A 147 7.58 -2.51 -5.40
CA PRO A 147 7.11 -3.68 -4.67
C PRO A 147 8.10 -4.84 -4.85
N THR A 148 8.42 -5.52 -3.75
CA THR A 148 9.22 -6.75 -3.72
C THR A 148 8.53 -7.84 -2.88
N PHE A 149 7.63 -7.44 -1.97
CA PHE A 149 6.71 -8.35 -1.30
C PHE A 149 5.53 -8.70 -2.22
N TYR A 150 4.75 -9.73 -1.86
CA TYR A 150 3.53 -10.04 -2.59
C TYR A 150 2.49 -8.92 -2.47
N ASP A 151 1.70 -8.70 -3.53
CA ASP A 151 0.55 -7.80 -3.53
C ASP A 151 -0.48 -8.30 -2.49
N GLY A 152 -0.73 -7.50 -1.48
CA GLY A 152 -1.51 -7.85 -0.27
C GLY A 152 -0.68 -7.80 1.02
N CYS A 153 0.62 -7.46 0.91
CA CYS A 153 1.48 -7.11 2.04
C CYS A 153 1.76 -5.59 2.10
N ASP A 154 0.94 -4.80 1.43
CA ASP A 154 1.19 -3.40 1.11
C ASP A 154 1.01 -2.50 2.33
N ALA A 155 1.98 -1.64 2.57
CA ALA A 155 1.97 -0.63 3.61
C ALA A 155 2.67 0.64 3.15
N GLU A 156 2.14 1.79 3.54
CA GLU A 156 2.73 3.10 3.30
C GLU A 156 2.66 3.94 4.57
N ALA A 157 3.73 4.63 4.90
CA ALA A 157 3.81 5.48 6.08
C ALA A 157 4.21 6.90 5.69
N PHE A 158 3.59 7.90 6.29
CA PHE A 158 3.89 9.30 6.02
C PHE A 158 3.55 10.18 7.21
N THR A 159 4.25 11.30 7.33
CA THR A 159 3.95 12.30 8.36
C THR A 159 2.62 13.00 8.09
N VAL A 160 1.92 13.40 9.14
CA VAL A 160 0.67 14.17 9.03
C VAL A 160 0.92 15.53 8.37
N GLY A 161 2.09 16.12 8.57
CA GLY A 161 2.52 17.34 7.88
C GLY A 161 2.53 17.17 6.36
N LEU A 162 3.11 16.06 5.89
CA LEU A 162 3.13 15.70 4.46
C LEU A 162 1.70 15.44 3.91
N LEU A 163 0.85 14.76 4.68
CA LEU A 163 -0.56 14.55 4.32
C LEU A 163 -1.30 15.89 4.16
N ARG A 164 -1.09 16.84 5.07
CA ARG A 164 -1.67 18.19 4.97
C ARG A 164 -1.12 18.96 3.77
N ALA A 165 0.17 18.81 3.46
CA ALA A 165 0.75 19.40 2.26
C ALA A 165 0.14 18.80 0.98
N ALA A 166 0.00 17.48 0.91
CA ALA A 166 -0.68 16.82 -0.20
C ALA A 166 -2.12 17.34 -0.40
N ALA A 167 -2.86 17.55 0.69
CA ALA A 167 -4.21 18.08 0.60
C ALA A 167 -4.30 19.50 0.00
N ARG A 168 -3.25 20.30 0.12
CA ARG A 168 -3.19 21.65 -0.46
C ARG A 168 -2.73 21.66 -1.92
N HIS A 169 -1.93 20.68 -2.34
CA HIS A 169 -1.18 20.74 -3.60
C HIS A 169 -1.49 19.62 -4.59
N ALA A 170 -2.01 18.47 -4.13
CA ALA A 170 -2.33 17.33 -4.97
C ALA A 170 -3.52 17.62 -5.89
N GLY A 171 -3.40 17.22 -7.17
CA GLY A 171 -4.49 17.22 -8.13
C GLY A 171 -5.53 16.10 -7.88
N PRO A 172 -6.69 16.13 -8.55
CA PRO A 172 -7.77 15.18 -8.31
C PRO A 172 -7.34 13.71 -8.37
N ASP A 173 -6.57 13.30 -9.38
CA ASP A 173 -6.13 11.91 -9.54
C ASP A 173 -5.15 11.49 -8.41
N GLN A 174 -4.24 12.38 -8.02
CA GLN A 174 -3.32 12.15 -6.91
C GLN A 174 -4.05 12.01 -5.57
N ARG A 175 -5.18 12.72 -5.40
CA ARG A 175 -6.00 12.68 -4.16
C ARG A 175 -6.78 11.37 -4.03
N GLU A 176 -7.17 10.75 -5.14
CA GLU A 176 -7.82 9.44 -5.14
C GLU A 176 -6.86 8.35 -4.64
N HIS A 177 -5.59 8.44 -5.03
CA HIS A 177 -4.54 7.49 -4.65
C HIS A 177 -3.75 7.89 -3.39
N VAL A 178 -4.16 8.97 -2.70
CA VAL A 178 -3.64 9.48 -1.42
C VAL A 178 -2.17 9.86 -1.45
N THR A 179 -1.29 8.90 -1.74
CA THR A 179 0.16 9.00 -1.58
C THR A 179 0.89 9.38 -2.86
N THR A 180 0.23 9.34 -4.02
CA THR A 180 0.87 9.60 -5.33
C THR A 180 1.62 10.93 -5.35
N TRP A 181 1.01 12.02 -4.84
CA TRP A 181 1.69 13.30 -4.72
C TRP A 181 2.93 13.24 -3.83
N MET A 182 2.89 12.44 -2.77
CA MET A 182 3.98 12.39 -1.77
C MET A 182 5.24 11.73 -2.32
N TRP A 183 5.09 10.67 -3.11
CA TRP A 183 6.22 9.86 -3.53
C TRP A 183 6.73 10.17 -4.94
N CYS A 184 5.89 10.58 -5.88
CA CYS A 184 6.32 10.75 -7.28
C CYS A 184 6.19 12.17 -7.85
N ASP A 185 5.55 13.11 -7.16
CA ASP A 185 5.44 14.48 -7.70
C ASP A 185 6.80 15.20 -7.57
N PRO A 186 7.40 15.63 -8.69
CA PRO A 186 8.73 16.27 -8.69
C PRO A 186 8.76 17.64 -7.99
N ARG A 187 7.59 18.24 -7.75
CA ARG A 187 7.49 19.53 -7.02
C ARG A 187 7.63 19.34 -5.51
N VAL A 188 7.55 18.11 -5.02
CA VAL A 188 7.66 17.80 -3.58
C VAL A 188 9.13 17.68 -3.20
N THR A 189 9.67 18.73 -2.59
CA THR A 189 11.05 18.83 -2.12
C THR A 189 11.11 18.85 -0.60
N GLY A 190 12.27 18.56 -0.01
CA GLY A 190 12.47 18.58 1.45
C GLY A 190 11.74 17.46 2.19
N VAL A 191 11.42 16.36 1.50
CA VAL A 191 10.77 15.16 2.04
C VAL A 191 11.72 13.98 1.90
N ALA A 192 11.99 13.27 2.98
CA ALA A 192 12.71 12.00 2.93
C ALA A 192 11.79 10.91 2.37
N ARG A 193 12.30 10.13 1.42
CA ARG A 193 11.59 8.99 0.85
C ARG A 193 12.41 7.72 1.00
N SER A 194 11.75 6.63 1.40
CA SER A 194 12.41 5.34 1.59
C SER A 194 11.50 4.19 1.21
N ASN A 195 12.07 3.03 0.88
CA ASN A 195 11.33 1.83 0.56
C ASN A 195 11.90 0.61 1.29
N VAL A 196 11.01 -0.18 1.89
CA VAL A 196 11.33 -1.45 2.54
C VAL A 196 11.19 -2.57 1.53
N SER A 197 12.29 -3.18 1.17
CA SER A 197 12.35 -4.29 0.22
C SER A 197 12.53 -5.64 0.92
N CYS A 198 12.16 -6.72 0.23
CA CYS A 198 12.45 -8.07 0.69
C CYS A 198 13.95 -8.25 0.94
N PRO A 199 14.33 -8.98 2.00
CA PRO A 199 15.72 -9.29 2.28
C PRO A 199 16.39 -10.05 1.13
N ASN A 200 17.71 -9.91 0.99
CA ASN A 200 18.54 -10.66 0.05
C ASN A 200 18.19 -10.47 -1.43
N GLY A 201 17.48 -9.38 -1.78
CA GLY A 201 17.07 -9.12 -3.16
C GLY A 201 15.97 -10.04 -3.69
N GLU A 202 15.24 -10.72 -2.81
CA GLU A 202 14.08 -11.53 -3.19
C GLU A 202 12.98 -10.63 -3.80
N ASP A 203 12.26 -11.13 -4.80
CA ASP A 203 11.11 -10.44 -5.41
C ASP A 203 9.93 -11.41 -5.54
N HIS A 204 8.86 -11.11 -4.82
CA HIS A 204 7.61 -11.86 -4.77
C HIS A 204 6.40 -11.06 -5.28
N SER A 205 6.63 -9.89 -5.87
CA SER A 205 5.59 -8.95 -6.30
C SER A 205 4.65 -9.51 -7.37
N ALA A 206 5.05 -10.59 -8.07
CA ALA A 206 4.17 -11.30 -9.00
C ALA A 206 3.06 -12.12 -8.30
N VAL A 207 3.17 -12.37 -6.99
CA VAL A 207 2.17 -13.11 -6.21
C VAL A 207 1.10 -12.14 -5.75
N LYS A 208 -0.15 -12.32 -6.21
CA LYS A 208 -1.29 -11.48 -5.81
C LYS A 208 -2.11 -12.15 -4.71
N LEU A 209 -2.17 -11.53 -3.54
CA LEU A 209 -2.96 -11.95 -2.38
C LEU A 209 -3.84 -10.83 -1.80
N SER A 210 -3.89 -9.67 -2.48
CA SER A 210 -4.97 -8.70 -2.28
C SER A 210 -6.27 -9.21 -2.93
N VAL A 211 -7.42 -8.82 -2.40
CA VAL A 211 -8.72 -9.28 -2.91
C VAL A 211 -9.38 -8.17 -3.72
N ASP A 212 -9.44 -8.34 -5.04
CA ASP A 212 -10.13 -7.42 -5.93
C ASP A 212 -11.30 -8.07 -6.66
N GLU A 213 -11.16 -9.33 -7.03
CA GLU A 213 -12.09 -10.11 -7.84
C GLU A 213 -12.43 -11.43 -7.15
N PRO A 214 -13.51 -12.14 -7.58
CA PRO A 214 -13.88 -13.42 -6.98
C PRO A 214 -12.74 -14.46 -6.99
N ARG A 215 -11.92 -14.47 -8.05
CA ARG A 215 -10.77 -15.40 -8.15
C ARG A 215 -9.68 -15.07 -7.11
N ASP A 216 -9.52 -13.81 -6.73
CA ASP A 216 -8.55 -13.42 -5.70
C ASP A 216 -9.03 -13.89 -4.32
N LEU A 217 -10.33 -13.75 -4.05
CA LEU A 217 -10.95 -14.25 -2.83
C LEU A 217 -10.77 -15.77 -2.68
N GLU A 218 -10.99 -16.51 -3.75
CA GLU A 218 -10.76 -17.95 -3.78
C GLU A 218 -9.29 -18.28 -3.51
N ARG A 219 -8.36 -17.54 -4.12
CA ARG A 219 -6.92 -17.68 -3.91
C ARG A 219 -6.55 -17.48 -2.46
N VAL A 220 -7.00 -16.38 -1.88
CA VAL A 220 -6.74 -16.06 -0.47
C VAL A 220 -7.32 -17.12 0.46
N ARG A 221 -8.54 -17.61 0.20
CA ARG A 221 -9.16 -18.70 0.97
C ARG A 221 -8.32 -19.98 0.94
N ARG A 222 -7.79 -20.34 -0.23
CA ARG A 222 -6.93 -21.53 -0.39
C ARG A 222 -5.61 -21.40 0.37
N VAL A 223 -4.98 -20.25 0.29
CA VAL A 223 -3.72 -19.97 1.03
C VAL A 223 -3.99 -19.96 2.54
N TYR A 224 -5.04 -19.26 2.97
CA TYR A 224 -5.41 -19.19 4.39
C TYR A 224 -5.71 -20.56 4.99
N ALA A 225 -6.32 -21.47 4.23
CA ALA A 225 -6.62 -22.82 4.71
C ALA A 225 -5.35 -23.63 5.04
N ARG A 226 -4.20 -23.28 4.44
CA ARG A 226 -2.90 -23.93 4.70
C ARG A 226 -2.14 -23.32 5.87
N LEU A 227 -2.52 -22.12 6.28
CA LEU A 227 -1.97 -21.44 7.47
C LEU A 227 -2.62 -21.93 8.78
N ARG A 228 -3.49 -22.95 8.74
CA ARG A 228 -4.13 -23.50 9.93
C ARG A 228 -3.08 -24.00 10.93
N GLY A 229 -3.21 -23.53 12.18
CA GLY A 229 -2.25 -23.87 13.25
C GLY A 229 -1.06 -22.92 13.35
N VAL A 230 -0.87 -22.02 12.38
CA VAL A 230 0.13 -20.94 12.49
C VAL A 230 -0.53 -19.74 13.14
N GLU A 231 -0.18 -19.46 14.38
CA GLU A 231 -0.83 -18.40 15.17
C GLU A 231 -0.49 -16.99 14.66
N ARG A 232 0.75 -16.80 14.18
CA ARG A 232 1.28 -15.55 13.64
C ARG A 232 2.05 -15.82 12.35
N PRO A 233 1.35 -16.02 11.25
CA PRO A 233 2.03 -16.28 9.99
C PRO A 233 2.82 -15.05 9.54
N THR A 234 4.06 -15.27 9.21
CA THR A 234 4.93 -14.29 8.55
C THR A 234 4.68 -14.28 7.06
N TRP A 235 5.17 -13.25 6.36
CA TRP A 235 5.10 -13.20 4.91
C TRP A 235 5.76 -14.45 4.24
N ARG A 236 6.78 -15.06 4.86
CA ARG A 236 7.40 -16.29 4.37
C ARG A 236 6.48 -17.50 4.52
N ASP A 237 5.74 -17.59 5.63
CA ASP A 237 4.74 -18.64 5.84
C ASP A 237 3.60 -18.52 4.83
N VAL A 238 3.16 -17.28 4.56
CA VAL A 238 2.15 -17.00 3.53
C VAL A 238 2.61 -17.42 2.15
N LEU A 239 3.86 -17.13 1.77
CA LEU A 239 4.42 -17.57 0.49
C LEU A 239 4.61 -19.09 0.42
N ALA A 240 5.01 -19.74 1.51
CA ALA A 240 5.09 -21.20 1.57
C ALA A 240 3.70 -21.82 1.36
N ALA A 241 2.69 -21.31 2.07
CA ALA A 241 1.29 -21.74 1.91
C ALA A 241 0.77 -21.48 0.48
N TYR A 242 1.17 -20.39 -0.16
CA TYR A 242 0.83 -20.10 -1.55
C TYR A 242 1.45 -21.13 -2.51
N ARG A 243 2.73 -21.45 -2.35
CA ARG A 243 3.42 -22.49 -3.19
C ARG A 243 2.78 -23.86 -3.03
N GLU A 244 2.39 -24.24 -1.82
CA GLU A 244 1.64 -25.47 -1.56
C GLU A 244 0.22 -25.45 -2.17
N ALA A 245 -0.45 -24.28 -2.17
CA ALA A 245 -1.78 -24.13 -2.77
C ALA A 245 -1.76 -24.20 -4.30
N TYR A 246 -0.64 -23.80 -4.90
CA TYR A 246 -0.46 -23.63 -6.34
C TYR A 246 0.89 -24.17 -6.80
N PRO A 247 1.10 -25.50 -6.72
CA PRO A 247 2.33 -26.13 -7.19
C PRO A 247 2.50 -25.88 -8.70
N GLY A 248 3.64 -25.35 -9.10
CA GLY A 248 4.00 -25.08 -10.50
C GLY A 248 3.59 -23.70 -11.07
N ILE A 249 2.75 -22.92 -10.41
CA ILE A 249 2.38 -21.58 -10.93
C ILE A 249 3.50 -20.54 -10.66
N ALA A 250 4.22 -20.67 -9.56
CA ALA A 250 5.30 -19.75 -9.23
C ALA A 250 6.45 -19.78 -10.26
N GLU A 251 6.74 -20.96 -10.85
CA GLU A 251 7.76 -21.12 -11.87
C GLU A 251 7.27 -20.76 -13.28
N ALA A 252 6.01 -21.11 -13.63
CA ALA A 252 5.45 -20.85 -14.94
C ALA A 252 5.20 -19.36 -15.21
N ARG A 253 4.76 -18.57 -14.22
CA ARG A 253 4.53 -17.14 -14.40
C ARG A 253 5.81 -16.32 -14.47
N ALA A 254 6.85 -16.71 -13.76
CA ALA A 254 8.17 -16.10 -13.95
C ALA A 254 8.67 -16.30 -15.39
N LEU A 255 8.39 -17.48 -15.98
CA LEU A 255 8.74 -17.77 -17.38
C LEU A 255 7.80 -17.10 -18.39
N GLU A 256 6.50 -17.00 -18.13
CA GLU A 256 5.52 -16.37 -19.04
C GLU A 256 5.63 -14.83 -19.05
N VAL A 257 5.83 -14.22 -17.89
CA VAL A 257 5.93 -12.75 -17.77
C VAL A 257 7.31 -12.27 -18.14
N TYR A 258 8.35 -13.07 -17.93
CA TYR A 258 9.73 -12.61 -17.98
C TYR A 258 10.61 -13.25 -19.07
N GLY A 259 10.13 -14.27 -19.80
CA GLY A 259 10.92 -14.94 -20.85
C GLY A 259 12.30 -15.39 -20.35
N ALA A 260 13.20 -15.80 -21.25
CA ALA A 260 14.53 -16.31 -20.92
C ALA A 260 15.53 -15.24 -20.35
N GLY A 261 15.04 -14.08 -19.92
CA GLY A 261 15.86 -12.92 -19.51
C GLY A 261 15.56 -12.39 -18.10
N ALA A 262 15.20 -13.23 -17.13
CA ALA A 262 14.84 -12.79 -15.77
C ALA A 262 15.85 -11.80 -15.13
N GLY A 263 17.16 -11.98 -15.39
CA GLY A 263 18.20 -11.05 -14.93
C GLY A 263 18.15 -9.68 -15.62
N ALA A 264 17.90 -9.63 -16.94
CA ALA A 264 17.82 -8.38 -17.69
C ALA A 264 16.57 -7.59 -17.32
N LEU A 265 15.46 -8.27 -17.02
CA LEU A 265 14.21 -7.61 -16.63
C LEU A 265 14.25 -7.09 -15.20
N ALA A 266 14.87 -7.81 -14.26
CA ALA A 266 15.14 -7.29 -12.91
C ALA A 266 15.99 -6.02 -12.98
N ALA A 267 17.01 -5.99 -13.83
CA ALA A 267 17.83 -4.81 -14.06
C ALA A 267 17.03 -3.66 -14.72
N ALA A 268 16.20 -3.94 -15.73
CA ALA A 268 15.35 -2.96 -16.39
C ALA A 268 14.30 -2.39 -15.44
N ARG A 269 13.72 -3.22 -14.58
CA ARG A 269 12.78 -2.80 -13.54
C ARG A 269 13.47 -1.92 -12.48
N THR A 270 14.67 -2.28 -12.04
CA THR A 270 15.46 -1.45 -11.13
C THR A 270 15.77 -0.10 -11.79
N ALA A 271 16.09 -0.07 -13.07
CA ALA A 271 16.34 1.16 -13.83
C ALA A 271 15.06 2.01 -13.97
N PHE A 272 13.90 1.40 -14.26
CA PHE A 272 12.60 2.07 -14.31
C PHE A 272 12.27 2.74 -12.99
N VAL A 273 12.39 1.98 -11.89
CA VAL A 273 12.14 2.49 -10.55
C VAL A 273 13.14 3.58 -10.16
N ALA A 274 14.43 3.42 -10.47
CA ALA A 274 15.42 4.46 -10.24
C ALA A 274 15.06 5.74 -11.01
N GLY A 275 14.52 5.64 -12.23
CA GLY A 275 13.99 6.76 -12.98
C GLY A 275 12.85 7.47 -12.26
N VAL A 276 11.86 6.72 -11.73
CA VAL A 276 10.75 7.25 -10.92
C VAL A 276 11.26 7.95 -9.65
N TRP A 277 12.24 7.37 -8.95
CA TRP A 277 12.80 7.95 -7.73
C TRP A 277 13.75 9.12 -7.98
N SER A 278 14.40 9.16 -9.16
CA SER A 278 15.35 10.22 -9.54
C SER A 278 14.69 11.43 -10.22
N ALA A 279 13.38 11.54 -10.21
CA ALA A 279 12.57 12.55 -10.90
C ALA A 279 12.91 14.03 -10.57
N VAL A 280 14.03 14.28 -9.89
CA VAL A 280 14.55 15.62 -9.65
C VAL A 280 15.93 15.73 -10.27
N ALA A 281 15.99 16.15 -11.55
CA ALA A 281 17.16 16.75 -12.21
C ALA A 281 18.49 15.94 -12.25
N ALA A 282 18.50 14.65 -11.98
CA ALA A 282 19.72 13.84 -12.11
C ALA A 282 19.85 13.29 -13.54
N PRO A 283 21.05 13.30 -14.13
CA PRO A 283 21.28 12.61 -15.40
C PRO A 283 21.09 11.10 -15.24
N CYS A 284 20.59 10.42 -16.28
CA CYS A 284 20.43 8.97 -16.28
C CYS A 284 21.73 8.27 -15.86
N PRO A 285 21.76 7.47 -14.79
CA PRO A 285 22.98 6.85 -14.29
C PRO A 285 23.41 5.62 -15.10
N TYR A 286 22.62 5.19 -16.08
CA TYR A 286 22.86 3.97 -16.84
C TYR A 286 23.44 4.24 -18.22
N SER A 287 24.55 3.57 -18.54
CA SER A 287 25.17 3.58 -19.88
C SER A 287 24.55 2.55 -20.84
N ASP A 288 23.90 1.50 -20.30
CA ASP A 288 23.17 0.51 -21.09
C ASP A 288 21.91 1.11 -21.72
N PRO A 289 21.70 1.01 -23.05
CA PRO A 289 20.57 1.65 -23.73
C PRO A 289 19.19 1.15 -23.26
N ALA A 290 19.07 -0.14 -22.90
CA ALA A 290 17.80 -0.71 -22.43
C ALA A 290 17.48 -0.24 -21.01
N LEU A 291 18.49 -0.18 -20.13
CA LEU A 291 18.34 0.35 -18.77
C LEU A 291 18.08 1.85 -18.79
N ALA A 292 18.74 2.60 -19.69
CA ALA A 292 18.49 4.03 -19.86
C ALA A 292 17.10 4.32 -20.42
N ALA A 293 16.57 3.46 -21.30
CA ALA A 293 15.19 3.56 -21.79
C ALA A 293 14.17 3.27 -20.69
N ALA A 294 14.37 2.21 -19.90
CA ALA A 294 13.52 1.87 -18.77
C ALA A 294 13.53 2.97 -17.71
N TRP A 295 14.68 3.59 -17.43
CA TRP A 295 14.80 4.72 -16.52
C TRP A 295 14.01 5.95 -17.02
N ARG A 296 14.10 6.28 -18.33
CA ARG A 296 13.34 7.37 -18.94
C ARG A 296 11.83 7.10 -18.94
N LEU A 297 11.41 5.88 -19.25
CA LEU A 297 9.99 5.48 -19.16
C LEU A 297 9.47 5.60 -17.73
N GLY A 298 10.28 5.26 -16.72
CA GLY A 298 9.94 5.48 -15.33
C GLY A 298 9.70 6.96 -14.99
N LEU A 299 10.51 7.87 -15.54
CA LEU A 299 10.31 9.31 -15.42
C LEU A 299 9.05 9.79 -16.15
N GLU A 300 8.84 9.32 -17.39
CA GLU A 300 7.67 9.69 -18.21
C GLU A 300 6.38 9.16 -17.59
N ASP A 301 6.36 7.95 -17.09
CA ASP A 301 5.20 7.35 -16.43
C ASP A 301 4.85 8.07 -15.11
N ALA A 302 5.86 8.45 -14.34
CA ALA A 302 5.67 9.25 -13.13
C ALA A 302 5.04 10.62 -13.41
N VAL A 303 5.36 11.21 -14.58
CA VAL A 303 4.89 12.54 -14.99
C VAL A 303 3.55 12.47 -15.73
N MET A 304 3.34 11.46 -16.60
CA MET A 304 2.21 11.44 -17.55
C MET A 304 1.01 10.62 -17.08
N GLN A 305 1.17 9.64 -16.20
CA GLN A 305 0.09 8.70 -15.93
C GLN A 305 -0.52 8.80 -14.54
N GLY A 306 -0.01 9.70 -13.63
CA GLY A 306 -0.51 9.69 -12.26
C GLY A 306 -0.68 8.25 -11.80
N TYR A 307 0.36 7.48 -11.85
CA TYR A 307 0.46 6.04 -11.62
C TYR A 307 -0.90 5.31 -11.62
N ARG A 308 -1.37 4.89 -12.76
CA ARG A 308 -2.27 3.74 -12.79
C ARG A 308 -1.42 2.56 -12.36
N SER A 309 -1.85 1.83 -11.32
CA SER A 309 -1.32 0.51 -11.05
C SER A 309 -1.53 -0.32 -12.32
N THR A 310 -0.61 -0.21 -13.25
CA THR A 310 -0.54 -1.13 -14.37
C THR A 310 -0.23 -2.47 -13.73
N GLY A 311 -1.16 -3.40 -13.79
CA GLY A 311 -0.86 -4.79 -13.49
C GLY A 311 0.19 -5.27 -14.49
N LEU A 312 1.43 -5.01 -14.21
CA LEU A 312 2.60 -5.69 -14.72
C LEU A 312 3.09 -6.64 -13.65
#